data_c669b0e0338a8a4824db8502b4f0d73a
#
_entry.id   c669b0e0338a8a4824db8502b4f0d73a
#
_cell.length_a   1.000
_cell.length_b   1.000
_cell.length_c   1.000
_cell.angle_alpha   90.00
_cell.angle_beta   90.00
_cell.angle_gamma   90.00
#
_symmetry.space_group_name_H-M   'P 1'
#
loop_
_entity.id
_entity.type
_entity.pdbx_description
1 polymer ?
#
loop_
_entity_poly.entity_id
_entity_poly.type
_entity_poly.pdbx_seq_one_letter_code
_entity_poly.pdbx_strand_id
1 'polypeptide(L)'
;MRAVICGAGVIGASIAYFLTRRGVKPIIVERTGIACAASGKSGGILARHWCDGTPSQQLARHSFDLHAQLAGDSREDWGYRRVTTYGGSGSARTQTRHTSQNPIGWVSAQIDVGQQLGSTEDTAQVHPALFTTAMMRAAQSQGAELRIGTVTGVKQAAGRVSGVEVDGALIEADAVIIAMGPWSILAAAWLPLPAVYGLKGHSLVFETGAAIPPEALFLEFHEAGGAVQSPEFFPRPDGTIYVCAISSDNPLPIHPAAVAPDPGAIERLERICAAVSPALASADIVARQACFRPIARDGLPLIGRVPGVTGAYIATGHSVWGILNAPATGEAMAELILDRATRRVDLAPFDPRRLKPLNPAQLRFGAG
;
A
#
# COMPACT_ATOMS: atom_id res chain seq x y z
N MET A 1 4.33 23.18 -16.98
CA MET A 1 4.55 22.88 -15.55
C MET A 1 5.44 21.67 -15.46
N ARG A 2 6.54 21.79 -14.73
CA ARG A 2 7.47 20.67 -14.42
C ARG A 2 7.06 20.08 -13.08
N ALA A 3 6.66 18.83 -13.05
CA ALA A 3 6.27 18.12 -11.84
C ALA A 3 7.30 17.03 -11.51
N VAL A 4 7.74 16.96 -10.26
CA VAL A 4 8.60 15.88 -9.74
C VAL A 4 7.84 15.12 -8.67
N ILE A 5 7.76 13.81 -8.81
CA ILE A 5 7.14 12.87 -7.85
C ILE A 5 8.26 12.10 -7.16
N CYS A 6 8.36 12.20 -5.86
CA CYS A 6 9.33 11.46 -5.05
C CYS A 6 8.68 10.16 -4.58
N GLY A 7 9.10 9.03 -5.17
CA GLY A 7 8.62 7.66 -4.89
C GLY A 7 7.82 7.04 -6.04
N ALA A 8 8.19 5.81 -6.43
CA ALA A 8 7.54 4.98 -7.43
C ALA A 8 6.73 3.81 -6.83
N GLY A 9 6.17 4.02 -5.63
CA GLY A 9 5.13 3.17 -5.07
C GLY A 9 3.79 3.41 -5.75
N VAL A 10 2.76 2.65 -5.37
CA VAL A 10 1.42 2.71 -5.99
C VAL A 10 0.82 4.12 -6.00
N ILE A 11 1.08 4.93 -4.98
CA ILE A 11 0.58 6.31 -4.90
C ILE A 11 1.28 7.18 -5.93
N GLY A 12 2.63 7.14 -5.98
CA GLY A 12 3.40 7.92 -6.97
C GLY A 12 3.09 7.51 -8.40
N ALA A 13 2.96 6.20 -8.67
CA ALA A 13 2.58 5.66 -9.97
C ALA A 13 1.19 6.12 -10.41
N SER A 14 0.20 6.09 -9.50
CA SER A 14 -1.15 6.58 -9.78
C SER A 14 -1.18 8.09 -10.04
N ILE A 15 -0.46 8.89 -9.26
CA ILE A 15 -0.35 10.34 -9.51
C ILE A 15 0.28 10.60 -10.88
N ALA A 16 1.36 9.89 -11.22
CA ALA A 16 2.02 10.01 -12.52
C ALA A 16 1.06 9.68 -13.67
N TYR A 17 0.30 8.58 -13.54
CA TYR A 17 -0.71 8.16 -14.51
C TYR A 17 -1.76 9.26 -14.74
N PHE A 18 -2.39 9.76 -13.69
CA PHE A 18 -3.45 10.76 -13.84
C PHE A 18 -2.92 12.13 -14.30
N LEU A 19 -1.70 12.52 -13.96
CA LEU A 19 -1.04 13.71 -14.50
C LEU A 19 -0.77 13.59 -16.00
N THR A 20 -0.28 12.42 -16.45
CA THR A 20 -0.02 12.21 -17.89
C THR A 20 -1.29 12.19 -18.72
N ARG A 21 -2.39 11.63 -18.19
CA ARG A 21 -3.72 11.70 -18.81
C ARG A 21 -4.22 13.13 -19.02
N ARG A 22 -3.61 14.10 -18.32
CA ARG A 22 -3.91 15.52 -18.40
C ARG A 22 -2.79 16.34 -19.08
N GLY A 23 -1.89 15.66 -19.81
CA GLY A 23 -0.86 16.30 -20.64
C GLY A 23 0.39 16.76 -19.87
N VAL A 24 0.51 16.46 -18.57
CA VAL A 24 1.73 16.73 -17.80
C VAL A 24 2.65 15.52 -17.87
N LYS A 25 3.94 15.75 -18.11
CA LYS A 25 4.96 14.71 -18.18
C LYS A 25 5.84 14.80 -16.91
N PRO A 26 5.47 14.13 -15.81
CA PRO A 26 6.23 14.23 -14.57
C PRO A 26 7.54 13.44 -14.64
N ILE A 27 8.52 13.87 -13.83
CA ILE A 27 9.70 13.07 -13.51
C ILE A 27 9.40 12.35 -12.18
N ILE A 28 9.52 11.04 -12.16
CA ILE A 28 9.40 10.22 -10.96
C ILE A 28 10.80 9.86 -10.49
N VAL A 29 11.14 10.17 -9.25
CA VAL A 29 12.42 9.80 -8.65
C VAL A 29 12.19 8.69 -7.64
N GLU A 30 12.89 7.56 -7.84
CA GLU A 30 12.78 6.38 -6.98
C GLU A 30 14.17 5.91 -6.57
N ARG A 31 14.34 5.59 -5.29
CA ARG A 31 15.64 5.18 -4.75
C ARG A 31 16.05 3.77 -5.18
N THR A 32 15.11 2.84 -5.28
CA THR A 32 15.39 1.40 -5.42
C THR A 32 14.77 0.82 -6.69
N GLY A 33 13.45 0.94 -6.84
CA GLY A 33 12.71 0.41 -7.98
C GLY A 33 11.20 0.52 -7.82
N ILE A 34 10.47 0.34 -8.91
CA ILE A 34 9.01 0.38 -8.90
C ILE A 34 8.48 -0.69 -7.93
N ALA A 35 7.52 -0.31 -7.08
CA ALA A 35 6.85 -1.22 -6.15
C ALA A 35 7.78 -2.00 -5.20
N CYS A 36 9.01 -1.57 -4.97
CA CYS A 36 10.01 -2.31 -4.19
C CYS A 36 9.67 -2.51 -2.71
N ALA A 37 8.78 -1.68 -2.15
CA ALA A 37 8.37 -1.69 -0.75
C ALA A 37 6.92 -2.20 -0.57
N ALA A 38 6.12 -1.55 0.28
CA ALA A 38 4.76 -1.97 0.61
C ALA A 38 3.87 -2.22 -0.62
N SER A 39 4.02 -1.41 -1.67
CA SER A 39 3.23 -1.52 -2.90
C SER A 39 3.43 -2.82 -3.68
N GLY A 40 4.57 -3.48 -3.52
CA GLY A 40 4.82 -4.79 -4.15
C GLY A 40 4.67 -5.98 -3.21
N LYS A 41 4.62 -5.73 -1.90
CA LYS A 41 4.64 -6.74 -0.85
C LYS A 41 3.34 -6.79 -0.03
N SER A 42 2.22 -6.35 -0.58
CA SER A 42 0.89 -6.34 0.05
C SER A 42 -0.07 -7.36 -0.55
N GLY A 43 -1.20 -7.59 0.11
CA GLY A 43 -2.19 -8.59 -0.30
C GLY A 43 -3.00 -8.23 -1.54
N GLY A 44 -3.32 -6.93 -1.69
CA GLY A 44 -4.04 -6.43 -2.86
C GLY A 44 -5.56 -6.56 -2.79
N ILE A 45 -6.12 -6.75 -1.60
CA ILE A 45 -7.58 -6.75 -1.41
C ILE A 45 -8.16 -5.35 -1.58
N LEU A 46 -9.30 -5.27 -2.22
CA LEU A 46 -10.06 -4.06 -2.46
C LEU A 46 -11.46 -4.27 -1.87
N ALA A 47 -11.88 -3.37 -1.00
CA ALA A 47 -13.20 -3.45 -0.36
C ALA A 47 -13.91 -2.10 -0.44
N ARG A 48 -15.09 -2.09 -1.05
CA ARG A 48 -15.84 -0.87 -1.34
C ARG A 48 -16.39 -0.20 -0.09
N HIS A 49 -16.80 -1.00 0.89
CA HIS A 49 -17.59 -0.55 2.04
C HIS A 49 -16.86 -0.62 3.38
N TRP A 50 -15.65 -1.16 3.45
CA TRP A 50 -14.96 -1.35 4.74
C TRP A 50 -14.45 -0.05 5.37
N CYS A 51 -14.44 1.05 4.63
CA CYS A 51 -14.16 2.38 5.15
C CYS A 51 -15.43 3.20 5.44
N ASP A 52 -16.63 2.61 5.34
CA ASP A 52 -17.88 3.35 5.58
C ASP A 52 -17.99 3.86 7.01
N GLY A 53 -18.59 5.03 7.17
CA GLY A 53 -18.66 5.72 8.45
C GLY A 53 -17.35 6.39 8.89
N THR A 54 -16.28 6.29 8.10
CA THR A 54 -14.99 6.97 8.35
C THR A 54 -14.78 8.12 7.35
N PRO A 55 -13.86 9.05 7.63
CA PRO A 55 -13.48 10.09 6.65
C PRO A 55 -12.98 9.53 5.30
N SER A 56 -12.50 8.29 5.26
CA SER A 56 -12.00 7.63 4.04
C SER A 56 -13.09 7.02 3.15
N GLN A 57 -14.37 7.04 3.56
CA GLN A 57 -15.47 6.41 2.83
C GLN A 57 -15.55 6.83 1.35
N GLN A 58 -15.56 8.13 1.09
CA GLN A 58 -15.67 8.65 -0.27
C GLN A 58 -14.45 8.25 -1.12
N LEU A 59 -13.25 8.38 -0.57
CA LEU A 59 -11.99 8.00 -1.21
C LEU A 59 -11.99 6.52 -1.58
N ALA A 60 -12.36 5.64 -0.62
CA ALA A 60 -12.35 4.19 -0.82
C ALA A 60 -13.37 3.74 -1.87
N ARG A 61 -14.61 4.22 -1.78
CA ARG A 61 -15.67 3.86 -2.74
C ARG A 61 -15.35 4.31 -4.16
N HIS A 62 -14.93 5.56 -4.33
CA HIS A 62 -14.52 6.06 -5.65
C HIS A 62 -13.32 5.29 -6.21
N SER A 63 -12.35 5.00 -5.36
CA SER A 63 -11.15 4.26 -5.78
C SER A 63 -11.45 2.81 -6.16
N PHE A 64 -12.37 2.16 -5.46
CA PHE A 64 -12.84 0.82 -5.81
C PHE A 64 -13.47 0.79 -7.22
N ASP A 65 -14.33 1.76 -7.52
CA ASP A 65 -14.96 1.89 -8.83
C ASP A 65 -13.91 2.19 -9.93
N LEU A 66 -12.91 3.03 -9.62
CA LEU A 66 -11.77 3.29 -10.52
C LEU A 66 -10.91 2.06 -10.80
N HIS A 67 -10.69 1.17 -9.83
CA HIS A 67 -9.96 -0.08 -10.09
C HIS A 67 -10.66 -0.95 -11.15
N ALA A 68 -11.98 -1.08 -11.07
CA ALA A 68 -12.75 -1.82 -12.07
C ALA A 68 -12.67 -1.16 -13.45
N GLN A 69 -12.78 0.17 -13.52
CA GLN A 69 -12.67 0.91 -14.76
C GLN A 69 -11.28 0.76 -15.39
N LEU A 70 -10.21 0.96 -14.60
CA LEU A 70 -8.83 0.83 -15.06
C LEU A 70 -8.54 -0.57 -15.59
N ALA A 71 -9.06 -1.61 -14.93
CA ALA A 71 -8.91 -2.99 -15.37
C ALA A 71 -9.64 -3.26 -16.70
N GLY A 72 -10.82 -2.65 -16.89
CA GLY A 72 -11.57 -2.74 -18.15
C GLY A 72 -10.93 -1.99 -19.32
N ASP A 73 -10.25 -0.87 -19.04
CA ASP A 73 -9.61 -0.02 -20.04
C ASP A 73 -8.19 -0.50 -20.42
N SER A 74 -7.57 -1.34 -19.60
CA SER A 74 -6.18 -1.76 -19.78
C SER A 74 -6.04 -2.99 -20.66
N ARG A 75 -4.91 -3.07 -21.39
CA ARG A 75 -4.45 -4.29 -22.06
C ARG A 75 -3.51 -5.13 -21.19
N GLU A 76 -2.97 -4.56 -20.12
CA GLU A 76 -2.12 -5.29 -19.17
C GLU A 76 -3.00 -5.98 -18.12
N ASP A 77 -2.69 -7.24 -17.83
CA ASP A 77 -3.34 -7.99 -16.77
C ASP A 77 -2.52 -7.88 -15.48
N TRP A 78 -3.13 -7.33 -14.44
CA TRP A 78 -2.56 -7.27 -13.10
C TRP A 78 -3.37 -8.08 -12.09
N GLY A 79 -4.06 -9.10 -12.58
CA GLY A 79 -4.83 -10.03 -11.74
C GLY A 79 -6.04 -9.39 -11.06
N TYR A 80 -6.66 -8.35 -11.69
CA TYR A 80 -7.91 -7.82 -11.17
C TYR A 80 -9.01 -8.86 -11.29
N ARG A 81 -9.63 -9.19 -10.16
CA ARG A 81 -10.82 -10.04 -10.14
C ARG A 81 -11.72 -9.71 -8.97
N ARG A 82 -13.01 -10.00 -9.10
CA ARG A 82 -13.95 -9.99 -8.01
C ARG A 82 -13.73 -11.21 -7.13
N VAL A 83 -13.81 -11.04 -5.81
CA VAL A 83 -13.57 -12.11 -4.84
C VAL A 83 -14.65 -12.09 -3.77
N THR A 84 -14.93 -13.24 -3.18
CA THR A 84 -15.71 -13.32 -1.94
C THR A 84 -14.74 -13.29 -0.77
N THR A 85 -15.09 -12.59 0.29
CA THR A 85 -14.26 -12.48 1.49
C THR A 85 -14.97 -13.05 2.70
N TYR A 86 -14.25 -13.82 3.48
CA TYR A 86 -14.75 -14.48 4.68
C TYR A 86 -13.95 -14.09 5.91
N GLY A 87 -14.64 -14.09 7.04
CA GLY A 87 -14.07 -13.97 8.37
C GLY A 87 -14.24 -15.28 9.15
N GLY A 88 -13.31 -15.55 10.03
CA GLY A 88 -13.37 -16.74 10.84
C GLY A 88 -12.40 -16.74 12.00
N SER A 89 -12.32 -17.87 12.70
CA SER A 89 -11.39 -18.07 13.80
C SER A 89 -10.72 -19.43 13.73
N GLY A 90 -9.57 -19.53 14.39
CA GLY A 90 -8.83 -20.78 14.50
C GLY A 90 -7.94 -20.82 15.73
N SER A 91 -7.50 -21.99 16.12
CA SER A 91 -6.61 -22.17 17.27
C SER A 91 -5.64 -23.31 17.05
N ALA A 92 -4.37 -23.09 17.40
CA ALA A 92 -3.36 -24.14 17.44
C ALA A 92 -3.55 -25.14 18.60
N ARG A 93 -4.42 -24.83 19.59
CA ARG A 93 -4.66 -25.65 20.77
C ARG A 93 -5.88 -26.56 20.67
N THR A 94 -6.86 -26.20 19.82
CA THR A 94 -8.15 -26.88 19.78
C THR A 94 -8.15 -27.91 18.65
N GLN A 95 -8.36 -29.20 19.02
CA GLN A 95 -8.62 -30.27 18.04
C GLN A 95 -10.12 -30.42 17.72
N THR A 96 -10.93 -29.43 18.08
CA THR A 96 -12.38 -29.50 17.85
C THR A 96 -12.63 -29.38 16.34
N ARG A 97 -13.12 -30.45 15.74
CA ARG A 97 -13.63 -30.39 14.36
C ARG A 97 -14.96 -29.67 14.39
N HIS A 98 -15.05 -28.57 13.64
CA HIS A 98 -16.32 -27.93 13.39
C HIS A 98 -17.17 -28.85 12.48
N THR A 99 -18.39 -29.11 12.91
CA THR A 99 -19.32 -29.99 12.16
C THR A 99 -20.04 -29.26 11.03
N SER A 100 -19.92 -27.93 10.98
CA SER A 100 -20.41 -27.11 9.89
C SER A 100 -19.53 -27.27 8.65
N GLN A 101 -20.13 -27.40 7.48
CA GLN A 101 -19.40 -27.42 6.22
C GLN A 101 -18.80 -26.03 5.97
N ASN A 102 -17.46 -25.91 6.01
CA ASN A 102 -16.80 -24.65 5.70
C ASN A 102 -17.13 -24.22 4.27
N PRO A 103 -17.46 -22.94 4.03
CA PRO A 103 -17.67 -22.42 2.69
C PRO A 103 -16.37 -22.41 1.86
N ILE A 104 -15.21 -22.48 2.52
CA ILE A 104 -13.87 -22.48 1.90
C ILE A 104 -13.28 -23.87 1.95
N GLY A 105 -13.15 -24.53 0.79
CA GLY A 105 -12.73 -25.94 0.70
C GLY A 105 -11.24 -26.18 0.95
N TRP A 106 -10.39 -25.17 0.92
CA TRP A 106 -8.94 -25.30 1.08
C TRP A 106 -8.45 -25.10 2.51
N VAL A 107 -9.32 -24.74 3.45
CA VAL A 107 -8.96 -24.61 4.87
C VAL A 107 -9.14 -25.90 5.65
N SER A 108 -8.39 -26.02 6.75
CA SER A 108 -8.51 -27.13 7.71
C SER A 108 -9.90 -27.15 8.36
N ALA A 109 -10.40 -28.36 8.68
CA ALA A 109 -11.64 -28.54 9.45
C ALA A 109 -11.59 -27.96 10.89
N GLN A 110 -10.42 -27.51 11.34
CA GLN A 110 -10.20 -26.85 12.63
C GLN A 110 -10.42 -25.34 12.57
N ILE A 111 -10.59 -24.79 11.37
CA ILE A 111 -10.88 -23.37 11.14
C ILE A 111 -12.39 -23.20 11.04
N ASP A 112 -12.93 -22.32 11.87
CA ASP A 112 -14.33 -21.91 11.78
C ASP A 112 -14.46 -20.68 10.88
N VAL A 113 -15.08 -20.88 9.72
CA VAL A 113 -15.38 -19.80 8.77
C VAL A 113 -16.85 -19.43 8.94
N GLY A 114 -17.11 -18.48 9.80
CA GLY A 114 -18.46 -18.16 10.28
C GLY A 114 -19.13 -16.97 9.61
N GLN A 115 -18.39 -16.10 8.92
CA GLN A 115 -18.95 -14.84 8.43
C GLN A 115 -18.46 -14.51 7.02
N GLN A 116 -19.39 -14.13 6.13
CA GLN A 116 -19.05 -13.48 4.87
C GLN A 116 -18.86 -11.98 5.13
N LEU A 117 -17.65 -11.45 4.88
CA LEU A 117 -17.28 -10.05 5.08
C LEU A 117 -17.53 -9.20 3.84
N GLY A 118 -17.61 -9.82 2.67
CA GLY A 118 -17.87 -9.17 1.40
C GLY A 118 -18.14 -10.18 0.29
N SER A 119 -18.77 -9.70 -0.76
CA SER A 119 -19.15 -10.49 -1.93
C SER A 119 -18.43 -10.00 -3.20
N THR A 120 -18.62 -10.67 -4.30
CA THR A 120 -18.16 -10.21 -5.61
C THR A 120 -18.77 -8.87 -6.06
N GLU A 121 -19.77 -8.35 -5.36
CA GLU A 121 -20.36 -7.04 -5.63
C GLU A 121 -19.50 -5.90 -5.05
N ASP A 122 -18.88 -6.15 -3.89
CA ASP A 122 -18.24 -5.11 -3.08
C ASP A 122 -16.78 -5.40 -2.68
N THR A 123 -16.26 -6.58 -3.03
CA THR A 123 -14.85 -6.92 -2.84
C THR A 123 -14.19 -7.43 -4.11
N ALA A 124 -12.93 -7.06 -4.28
CA ALA A 124 -12.09 -7.41 -5.43
C ALA A 124 -10.63 -7.58 -5.00
N GLN A 125 -9.79 -7.98 -5.92
CA GLN A 125 -8.37 -8.17 -5.72
C GLN A 125 -7.58 -7.67 -6.94
N VAL A 126 -6.36 -7.21 -6.69
CA VAL A 126 -5.31 -7.01 -7.69
C VAL A 126 -4.02 -7.67 -7.23
N HIS A 127 -3.09 -7.97 -8.14
CA HIS A 127 -1.71 -8.23 -7.77
C HIS A 127 -0.97 -6.89 -7.60
N PRO A 128 -0.59 -6.47 -6.37
CA PRO A 128 -0.15 -5.09 -6.11
C PRO A 128 1.07 -4.65 -6.91
N ALA A 129 2.08 -5.54 -7.05
CA ALA A 129 3.28 -5.23 -7.82
C ALA A 129 2.97 -5.04 -9.31
N LEU A 130 2.14 -5.90 -9.89
CA LEU A 130 1.74 -5.81 -11.30
C LEU A 130 0.90 -4.56 -11.54
N PHE A 131 -0.07 -4.26 -10.68
CA PHE A 131 -0.88 -3.05 -10.77
C PHE A 131 -0.02 -1.79 -10.70
N THR A 132 0.88 -1.70 -9.71
CA THR A 132 1.77 -0.53 -9.55
C THR A 132 2.66 -0.35 -10.78
N THR A 133 3.21 -1.46 -11.30
CA THR A 133 4.08 -1.45 -12.48
C THR A 133 3.30 -1.05 -13.74
N ALA A 134 2.08 -1.56 -13.91
CA ALA A 134 1.22 -1.21 -15.05
C ALA A 134 0.87 0.28 -15.04
N MET A 135 0.50 0.84 -13.89
CA MET A 135 0.25 2.29 -13.76
C MET A 135 1.48 3.13 -14.13
N MET A 136 2.68 2.69 -13.69
CA MET A 136 3.93 3.37 -14.02
C MET A 136 4.24 3.26 -15.51
N ARG A 137 4.11 2.08 -16.12
CA ARG A 137 4.32 1.89 -17.57
C ARG A 137 3.35 2.70 -18.40
N ALA A 138 2.09 2.76 -17.99
CA ALA A 138 1.08 3.59 -18.65
C ALA A 138 1.44 5.07 -18.58
N ALA A 139 1.96 5.56 -17.44
CA ALA A 139 2.47 6.93 -17.34
C ALA A 139 3.69 7.17 -18.24
N GLN A 140 4.65 6.23 -18.25
CA GLN A 140 5.86 6.32 -19.08
C GLN A 140 5.52 6.31 -20.58
N SER A 141 4.55 5.51 -21.03
CA SER A 141 4.10 5.50 -22.43
C SER A 141 3.52 6.84 -22.89
N GLN A 142 3.08 7.68 -21.95
CA GLN A 142 2.58 9.03 -22.19
C GLN A 142 3.64 10.11 -21.88
N GLY A 143 4.88 9.73 -21.67
CA GLY A 143 6.03 10.62 -21.55
C GLY A 143 6.44 10.99 -20.12
N ALA A 144 5.96 10.27 -19.10
CA ALA A 144 6.56 10.37 -17.77
C ALA A 144 7.97 9.74 -17.79
N GLU A 145 8.89 10.30 -17.00
CA GLU A 145 10.26 9.83 -16.88
C GLU A 145 10.48 9.20 -15.50
N LEU A 146 11.00 7.98 -15.44
CA LEU A 146 11.45 7.36 -14.19
C LEU A 146 12.97 7.51 -14.08
N ARG A 147 13.43 8.09 -12.98
CA ARG A 147 14.84 8.19 -12.60
C ARG A 147 15.11 7.41 -11.33
N ILE A 148 16.07 6.50 -11.39
CA ILE A 148 16.59 5.88 -10.18
C ILE A 148 17.60 6.82 -9.55
N GLY A 149 17.38 7.18 -8.27
CA GLY A 149 18.22 8.11 -7.54
C GLY A 149 17.63 8.45 -6.17
N THR A 150 18.45 9.00 -5.31
CA THR A 150 18.06 9.37 -3.94
C THR A 150 17.71 10.85 -3.86
N VAL A 151 16.47 11.15 -3.48
CA VAL A 151 16.08 12.51 -3.13
C VAL A 151 16.75 12.90 -1.81
N THR A 152 17.53 13.96 -1.83
CA THR A 152 18.28 14.48 -0.67
C THR A 152 17.80 15.84 -0.19
N GLY A 153 16.91 16.50 -0.94
CA GLY A 153 16.38 17.80 -0.55
C GLY A 153 15.28 18.32 -1.47
N VAL A 154 14.51 19.27 -0.97
CA VAL A 154 13.58 20.09 -1.75
C VAL A 154 14.05 21.53 -1.68
N LYS A 155 14.40 22.12 -2.83
CA LYS A 155 14.84 23.51 -2.94
C LYS A 155 13.64 24.44 -2.99
N GLN A 156 13.79 25.57 -2.31
CA GLN A 156 12.77 26.60 -2.23
C GLN A 156 13.37 27.98 -2.47
N ALA A 157 12.60 28.85 -3.11
CA ALA A 157 12.90 30.26 -3.28
C ALA A 157 11.62 31.06 -3.04
N ALA A 158 11.68 32.06 -2.17
CA ALA A 158 10.55 32.94 -1.81
C ALA A 158 9.26 32.16 -1.43
N GLY A 159 9.37 31.11 -0.63
CA GLY A 159 8.23 30.29 -0.16
C GLY A 159 7.60 29.39 -1.23
N ARG A 160 8.31 29.16 -2.35
CA ARG A 160 7.87 28.29 -3.45
C ARG A 160 8.94 27.23 -3.73
N VAL A 161 8.52 26.03 -4.12
CA VAL A 161 9.48 25.03 -4.62
C VAL A 161 10.16 25.53 -5.89
N SER A 162 11.45 25.24 -6.02
CA SER A 162 12.22 25.49 -7.24
C SER A 162 12.84 24.22 -7.82
N GLY A 163 12.86 23.13 -7.06
CA GLY A 163 13.34 21.83 -7.52
C GLY A 163 13.58 20.82 -6.42
N VAL A 164 14.09 19.68 -6.84
CA VAL A 164 14.45 18.54 -5.98
C VAL A 164 15.92 18.23 -6.17
N GLU A 165 16.67 18.06 -5.09
CA GLU A 165 18.02 17.51 -5.11
C GLU A 165 17.98 15.98 -5.20
N VAL A 166 18.67 15.44 -6.20
CA VAL A 166 18.79 14.00 -6.42
C VAL A 166 20.26 13.68 -6.64
N ASP A 167 20.84 12.90 -5.75
CA ASP A 167 22.27 12.49 -5.78
C ASP A 167 23.22 13.67 -6.04
N GLY A 168 22.94 14.82 -5.42
CA GLY A 168 23.72 16.06 -5.56
C GLY A 168 23.40 16.93 -6.78
N ALA A 169 22.54 16.48 -7.69
CA ALA A 169 22.08 17.26 -8.84
C ALA A 169 20.70 17.87 -8.60
N LEU A 170 20.46 19.07 -9.12
CA LEU A 170 19.16 19.75 -9.04
C LEU A 170 18.29 19.36 -10.25
N ILE A 171 17.10 18.85 -9.98
CA ILE A 171 16.00 18.74 -10.94
C ILE A 171 15.04 19.89 -10.67
N GLU A 172 14.97 20.85 -11.59
CA GLU A 172 14.04 21.98 -11.46
C GLU A 172 12.58 21.53 -11.53
N ALA A 173 11.72 22.09 -10.66
CA ALA A 173 10.32 21.76 -10.58
C ALA A 173 9.46 22.95 -10.17
N ASP A 174 8.25 23.03 -10.75
CA ASP A 174 7.17 23.95 -10.36
C ASP A 174 6.25 23.28 -9.32
N ALA A 175 6.21 21.93 -9.30
CA ALA A 175 5.45 21.12 -8.37
C ALA A 175 6.30 19.92 -7.89
N VAL A 176 6.36 19.70 -6.58
CA VAL A 176 7.04 18.57 -5.94
C VAL A 176 6.04 17.79 -5.11
N ILE A 177 5.93 16.49 -5.34
CA ILE A 177 4.97 15.61 -4.69
C ILE A 177 5.73 14.54 -3.87
N ILE A 178 5.54 14.55 -2.55
CA ILE A 178 6.12 13.56 -1.65
C ILE A 178 5.19 12.35 -1.59
N ALA A 179 5.62 11.22 -2.17
CA ALA A 179 4.88 9.96 -2.24
C ALA A 179 5.78 8.75 -1.85
N MET A 180 6.66 8.95 -0.87
CA MET A 180 7.71 8.00 -0.47
C MET A 180 7.26 6.96 0.56
N GLY A 181 5.95 6.72 0.72
CA GLY A 181 5.43 5.80 1.71
C GLY A 181 5.93 6.13 3.12
N PRO A 182 6.42 5.16 3.93
CA PRO A 182 6.91 5.43 5.28
C PRO A 182 8.18 6.32 5.28
N TRP A 183 8.96 6.31 4.20
CA TRP A 183 10.12 7.20 4.05
C TRP A 183 9.75 8.67 3.80
N SER A 184 8.46 8.98 3.68
CA SER A 184 8.01 10.39 3.66
C SER A 184 8.37 11.15 4.94
N ILE A 185 8.69 10.45 6.03
CA ILE A 185 9.24 11.07 7.25
C ILE A 185 10.55 11.82 6.98
N LEU A 186 11.37 11.36 6.01
CA LEU A 186 12.62 12.04 5.63
C LEU A 186 12.36 13.45 5.10
N ALA A 187 11.24 13.65 4.43
CA ALA A 187 10.89 14.94 3.86
C ALA A 187 10.53 15.99 4.92
N ALA A 188 10.32 15.59 6.17
CA ALA A 188 10.16 16.54 7.28
C ALA A 188 11.45 17.34 7.57
N ALA A 189 12.61 16.88 7.08
CA ALA A 189 13.85 17.67 7.10
C ALA A 189 13.85 18.85 6.10
N TRP A 190 13.00 18.79 5.08
CA TRP A 190 12.97 19.75 3.96
C TRP A 190 11.70 20.58 3.89
N LEU A 191 10.62 20.05 4.44
CA LEU A 191 9.27 20.61 4.35
C LEU A 191 8.56 20.51 5.71
N PRO A 192 7.67 21.43 6.07
CA PRO A 192 6.91 21.40 7.31
C PRO A 192 5.82 20.31 7.27
N LEU A 193 6.21 19.06 7.35
CA LEU A 193 5.35 17.89 7.24
C LEU A 193 5.12 17.22 8.60
N PRO A 194 3.92 16.68 8.83
CA PRO A 194 3.66 15.80 9.96
C PRO A 194 4.51 14.51 9.89
N ALA A 195 4.70 13.88 11.04
CA ALA A 195 5.35 12.57 11.10
C ALA A 195 4.54 11.50 10.39
N VAL A 196 5.24 10.66 9.62
CA VAL A 196 4.74 9.41 9.05
C VAL A 196 5.57 8.29 9.64
N TYR A 197 4.91 7.29 10.19
CA TYR A 197 5.56 6.16 10.85
C TYR A 197 5.51 4.93 9.93
N GLY A 198 6.40 3.98 10.19
CA GLY A 198 6.37 2.67 9.55
C GLY A 198 5.91 1.60 10.53
N LEU A 199 4.79 0.94 10.28
CA LEU A 199 4.43 -0.30 10.98
C LEU A 199 4.88 -1.48 10.14
N LYS A 200 5.83 -2.27 10.65
CA LYS A 200 6.37 -3.42 9.95
C LYS A 200 5.37 -4.57 9.95
N GLY A 201 5.21 -5.22 8.81
CA GLY A 201 4.42 -6.42 8.66
C GLY A 201 5.18 -7.48 7.88
N HIS A 202 4.91 -8.75 8.20
CA HIS A 202 5.55 -9.92 7.60
C HIS A 202 4.57 -10.67 6.72
N SER A 203 5.06 -11.21 5.61
CA SER A 203 4.22 -11.94 4.67
C SER A 203 4.98 -13.08 3.98
N LEU A 204 4.20 -14.07 3.54
CA LEU A 204 4.64 -15.21 2.74
C LEU A 204 3.86 -15.23 1.42
N VAL A 205 4.49 -15.77 0.40
CA VAL A 205 3.81 -16.13 -0.85
C VAL A 205 4.07 -17.60 -1.09
N PHE A 206 3.01 -18.37 -1.19
CA PHE A 206 3.03 -19.80 -1.48
C PHE A 206 2.67 -20.03 -2.93
N GLU A 207 3.34 -20.98 -3.58
CA GLU A 207 2.94 -21.51 -4.86
C GLU A 207 2.17 -22.81 -4.63
N THR A 208 0.88 -22.81 -4.94
CA THR A 208 0.00 -23.98 -4.69
C THR A 208 -0.20 -24.83 -5.91
N GLY A 209 0.25 -24.40 -7.09
CA GLY A 209 0.17 -25.13 -8.35
C GLY A 209 -1.25 -25.40 -8.86
N ALA A 210 -2.26 -25.24 -8.03
CA ALA A 210 -3.66 -25.44 -8.37
C ALA A 210 -4.42 -24.11 -8.31
N ALA A 211 -5.40 -23.95 -9.18
CA ALA A 211 -6.32 -22.83 -9.11
C ALA A 211 -7.14 -22.93 -7.82
N ILE A 212 -6.80 -22.10 -6.84
CA ILE A 212 -7.62 -21.94 -5.63
C ILE A 212 -8.74 -20.95 -5.94
N PRO A 213 -9.98 -21.25 -5.53
CA PRO A 213 -11.11 -20.34 -5.75
C PRO A 213 -10.84 -18.92 -5.25
N PRO A 214 -11.45 -17.88 -5.84
CA PRO A 214 -11.22 -16.47 -5.49
C PRO A 214 -11.90 -16.09 -4.16
N GLU A 215 -11.51 -16.75 -3.09
CA GLU A 215 -12.02 -16.60 -1.73
C GLU A 215 -10.93 -16.09 -0.83
N ALA A 216 -11.04 -14.84 -0.37
CA ALA A 216 -10.14 -14.27 0.61
C ALA A 216 -10.60 -14.61 2.04
N LEU A 217 -9.64 -14.80 2.95
CA LEU A 217 -9.94 -15.18 4.33
C LEU A 217 -9.20 -14.29 5.32
N PHE A 218 -9.94 -13.81 6.32
CA PHE A 218 -9.45 -13.05 7.46
C PHE A 218 -9.74 -13.84 8.73
N LEU A 219 -8.72 -14.13 9.53
CA LEU A 219 -8.87 -14.93 10.73
C LEU A 219 -8.46 -14.20 12.01
N GLU A 220 -9.12 -14.53 13.09
CA GLU A 220 -8.56 -14.43 14.43
C GLU A 220 -7.96 -15.78 14.79
N PHE A 221 -6.64 -15.86 14.93
CA PHE A 221 -5.93 -17.11 15.17
C PHE A 221 -5.21 -17.10 16.52
N HIS A 222 -5.58 -18.06 17.39
CA HIS A 222 -5.01 -18.24 18.71
C HIS A 222 -3.84 -19.22 18.65
N GLU A 223 -2.62 -18.73 18.84
CA GLU A 223 -1.42 -19.55 18.85
C GLU A 223 -1.31 -20.43 20.12
N ALA A 224 -0.52 -21.50 20.05
CA ALA A 224 -0.28 -22.39 21.19
C ALA A 224 0.26 -21.65 22.43
N GLY A 225 1.05 -20.59 22.25
CA GLY A 225 1.56 -19.71 23.32
C GLY A 225 0.53 -18.72 23.90
N GLY A 226 -0.70 -18.68 23.39
CA GLY A 226 -1.78 -17.78 23.82
C GLY A 226 -1.79 -16.41 23.14
N ALA A 227 -0.83 -16.11 22.26
CA ALA A 227 -0.88 -14.91 21.45
C ALA A 227 -1.97 -15.03 20.38
N VAL A 228 -2.63 -13.88 20.09
CA VAL A 228 -3.64 -13.80 19.03
C VAL A 228 -3.02 -13.07 17.83
N GLN A 229 -3.22 -13.63 16.65
CA GLN A 229 -2.81 -13.05 15.37
C GLN A 229 -4.03 -12.89 14.48
N SER A 230 -3.91 -11.98 13.52
CA SER A 230 -4.94 -11.76 12.50
C SER A 230 -4.37 -12.06 11.10
N PRO A 231 -4.17 -13.35 10.77
CA PRO A 231 -3.66 -13.71 9.45
C PRO A 231 -4.71 -13.47 8.38
N GLU A 232 -4.24 -12.95 7.24
CA GLU A 232 -5.02 -12.66 6.05
C GLU A 232 -4.49 -13.50 4.90
N PHE A 233 -5.39 -14.17 4.17
CA PHE A 233 -5.07 -15.09 3.07
C PHE A 233 -5.72 -14.60 1.78
N PHE A 234 -4.90 -14.38 0.76
CA PHE A 234 -5.35 -13.87 -0.54
C PHE A 234 -4.86 -14.77 -1.68
N PRO A 235 -5.67 -15.76 -2.11
CA PRO A 235 -5.40 -16.51 -3.32
C PRO A 235 -5.35 -15.58 -4.53
N ARG A 236 -4.39 -15.79 -5.44
CA ARG A 236 -4.16 -14.98 -6.63
C ARG A 236 -4.46 -15.77 -7.91
N PRO A 237 -4.78 -15.08 -9.04
CA PRO A 237 -5.06 -15.76 -10.29
C PRO A 237 -3.88 -16.56 -10.88
N ASP A 238 -2.65 -16.19 -10.49
CA ASP A 238 -1.42 -16.83 -10.93
C ASP A 238 -1.09 -18.16 -10.22
N GLY A 239 -2.01 -18.64 -9.37
CA GLY A 239 -1.81 -19.88 -8.61
C GLY A 239 -0.99 -19.69 -7.32
N THR A 240 -0.70 -18.47 -6.93
CA THR A 240 -0.06 -18.17 -5.65
C THR A 240 -1.08 -17.79 -4.57
N ILE A 241 -0.69 -17.96 -3.30
CA ILE A 241 -1.43 -17.41 -2.16
C ILE A 241 -0.50 -16.46 -1.39
N TYR A 242 -0.92 -15.21 -1.25
CA TYR A 242 -0.28 -14.27 -0.34
C TYR A 242 -0.89 -14.40 1.05
N VAL A 243 -0.03 -14.47 2.07
CA VAL A 243 -0.45 -14.50 3.47
C VAL A 243 0.32 -13.45 4.24
N CYS A 244 -0.37 -12.66 5.06
CA CYS A 244 0.28 -11.76 6.01
C CYS A 244 -0.32 -11.87 7.40
N ALA A 245 0.55 -11.68 8.39
CA ALA A 245 0.25 -11.45 9.80
C ALA A 245 1.50 -10.89 10.47
N ILE A 246 1.53 -10.87 11.78
CA ILE A 246 2.67 -10.52 12.62
C ILE A 246 3.25 -9.15 12.27
N SER A 247 2.85 -8.17 13.05
CA SER A 247 3.36 -6.79 12.95
C SER A 247 4.37 -6.51 14.06
N SER A 248 5.28 -5.57 13.82
CA SER A 248 6.23 -5.08 14.83
C SER A 248 6.50 -3.58 14.66
N ASP A 249 6.90 -2.96 15.77
CA ASP A 249 7.26 -1.53 15.83
C ASP A 249 8.77 -1.29 15.63
N ASN A 250 9.45 -2.23 14.95
CA ASN A 250 10.87 -2.10 14.68
C ASN A 250 11.18 -0.85 13.86
N PRO A 251 12.33 -0.20 14.10
CA PRO A 251 12.70 1.04 13.41
C PRO A 251 12.72 0.88 11.89
N LEU A 252 12.23 1.90 11.20
CA LEU A 252 12.31 1.98 9.73
C LEU A 252 13.78 2.19 9.32
N PRO A 253 14.38 1.30 8.51
CA PRO A 253 15.72 1.53 7.98
C PRO A 253 15.73 2.68 6.96
N ILE A 254 16.83 3.39 6.84
CA ILE A 254 16.97 4.50 5.87
C ILE A 254 16.81 3.99 4.43
N HIS A 255 17.36 2.81 4.15
CA HIS A 255 17.31 2.21 2.82
C HIS A 255 16.21 1.15 2.72
N PRO A 256 15.27 1.27 1.75
CA PRO A 256 14.23 0.26 1.53
C PRO A 256 14.78 -1.16 1.31
N ALA A 257 15.94 -1.28 0.70
CA ALA A 257 16.60 -2.57 0.47
C ALA A 257 17.07 -3.27 1.75
N ALA A 258 17.23 -2.53 2.85
CA ALA A 258 17.61 -3.09 4.14
C ALA A 258 16.41 -3.64 4.94
N VAL A 259 15.18 -3.57 4.39
CA VAL A 259 14.00 -4.14 5.06
C VAL A 259 14.04 -5.66 4.95
N ALA A 260 14.24 -6.31 6.09
CA ALA A 260 14.25 -7.76 6.23
C ALA A 260 13.20 -8.21 7.27
N PRO A 261 12.72 -9.46 7.21
CA PRO A 261 11.89 -10.04 8.25
C PRO A 261 12.57 -10.02 9.61
N ASP A 262 11.77 -9.91 10.67
CA ASP A 262 12.26 -10.02 12.04
C ASP A 262 12.62 -11.48 12.37
N PRO A 263 13.61 -11.72 13.24
CA PRO A 263 13.96 -13.07 13.67
C PRO A 263 12.73 -13.83 14.21
N GLY A 264 12.51 -15.04 13.71
CA GLY A 264 11.41 -15.90 14.13
C GLY A 264 10.01 -15.54 13.63
N ALA A 265 9.83 -14.38 12.98
CA ALA A 265 8.51 -13.95 12.50
C ALA A 265 8.03 -14.80 11.31
N ILE A 266 8.93 -15.16 10.42
CA ILE A 266 8.62 -15.98 9.24
C ILE A 266 8.24 -17.40 9.66
N GLU A 267 9.05 -18.03 10.49
CA GLU A 267 8.80 -19.38 10.99
C GLU A 267 7.50 -19.47 11.80
N ARG A 268 7.17 -18.39 12.51
CA ARG A 268 5.90 -18.27 13.22
C ARG A 268 4.72 -18.18 12.24
N LEU A 269 4.86 -17.39 11.19
CA LEU A 269 3.83 -17.27 10.15
C LEU A 269 3.65 -18.58 9.36
N GLU A 270 4.74 -19.31 9.06
CA GLU A 270 4.69 -20.63 8.43
C GLU A 270 3.90 -21.63 9.28
N ARG A 271 4.10 -21.65 10.60
CA ARG A 271 3.32 -22.52 11.51
C ARG A 271 1.83 -22.18 11.51
N ILE A 272 1.48 -20.90 11.48
CA ILE A 272 0.08 -20.45 11.38
C ILE A 272 -0.52 -20.93 10.04
N CYS A 273 0.18 -20.74 8.92
CA CYS A 273 -0.28 -21.16 7.60
C CYS A 273 -0.51 -22.67 7.54
N ALA A 274 0.42 -23.48 8.08
CA ALA A 274 0.29 -24.93 8.11
C ALA A 274 -0.89 -25.43 8.97
N ALA A 275 -1.21 -24.73 10.06
CA ALA A 275 -2.38 -25.04 10.88
C ALA A 275 -3.70 -24.65 10.19
N VAL A 276 -3.70 -23.57 9.41
CA VAL A 276 -4.89 -23.07 8.72
C VAL A 276 -5.22 -23.92 7.49
N SER A 277 -4.22 -24.38 6.75
CA SER A 277 -4.47 -25.05 5.46
C SER A 277 -3.47 -26.19 5.21
N PRO A 278 -3.95 -27.44 5.00
CA PRO A 278 -3.09 -28.54 4.55
C PRO A 278 -2.41 -28.26 3.21
N ALA A 279 -3.05 -27.53 2.31
CA ALA A 279 -2.47 -27.14 1.02
C ALA A 279 -1.25 -26.23 1.22
N LEU A 280 -1.29 -25.30 2.18
CA LEU A 280 -0.16 -24.41 2.50
C LEU A 280 0.94 -25.15 3.28
N ALA A 281 0.60 -26.18 4.05
CA ALA A 281 1.60 -26.99 4.77
C ALA A 281 2.53 -27.74 3.81
N SER A 282 2.09 -28.02 2.58
CA SER A 282 2.85 -28.78 1.58
C SER A 282 3.31 -27.93 0.38
N ALA A 283 2.90 -26.67 0.29
CA ALA A 283 3.24 -25.79 -0.83
C ALA A 283 4.65 -25.18 -0.67
N ASP A 284 5.29 -24.91 -1.78
CA ASP A 284 6.55 -24.17 -1.82
C ASP A 284 6.35 -22.69 -1.46
N ILE A 285 7.26 -22.17 -0.63
CA ILE A 285 7.25 -20.74 -0.28
C ILE A 285 8.20 -20.01 -1.23
N VAL A 286 7.61 -19.28 -2.19
CA VAL A 286 8.36 -18.55 -3.22
C VAL A 286 8.80 -17.16 -2.76
N ALA A 287 8.21 -16.61 -1.68
CA ALA A 287 8.69 -15.37 -1.09
C ALA A 287 8.47 -15.32 0.43
N ARG A 288 9.53 -14.90 1.16
CA ARG A 288 9.54 -14.56 2.58
C ARG A 288 9.90 -13.09 2.69
N GLN A 289 9.00 -12.25 3.16
CA GLN A 289 9.18 -10.81 3.02
C GLN A 289 8.63 -10.01 4.20
N ALA A 290 9.14 -8.79 4.33
CA ALA A 290 8.61 -7.77 5.21
C ALA A 290 8.47 -6.45 4.46
N CYS A 291 7.57 -5.61 4.93
CA CYS A 291 7.44 -4.24 4.48
C CYS A 291 6.91 -3.36 5.61
N PHE A 292 7.02 -2.05 5.44
CA PHE A 292 6.48 -1.08 6.39
C PHE A 292 5.24 -0.39 5.79
N ARG A 293 4.12 -0.47 6.49
CA ARG A 293 2.90 0.29 6.18
C ARG A 293 3.09 1.74 6.62
N PRO A 294 2.85 2.74 5.76
CA PRO A 294 2.95 4.15 6.16
C PRO A 294 1.74 4.56 6.99
N ILE A 295 1.95 5.09 8.18
CA ILE A 295 0.88 5.48 9.11
C ILE A 295 1.11 6.90 9.60
N ALA A 296 0.09 7.76 9.51
CA ALA A 296 0.04 9.03 10.22
C ALA A 296 -0.56 8.84 11.62
N ARG A 297 -0.30 9.78 12.53
CA ARG A 297 -0.66 9.65 13.95
C ARG A 297 -2.15 9.39 14.22
N ASP A 298 -3.02 9.92 13.38
CA ASP A 298 -4.47 9.79 13.49
C ASP A 298 -5.05 8.66 12.63
N GLY A 299 -4.19 7.87 11.96
CA GLY A 299 -4.59 6.76 11.10
C GLY A 299 -5.13 7.15 9.72
N LEU A 300 -5.29 8.46 9.43
CA LEU A 300 -5.75 8.94 8.13
C LEU A 300 -4.57 9.28 7.22
N PRO A 301 -4.69 9.08 5.89
CA PRO A 301 -3.63 9.47 4.97
C PRO A 301 -3.42 10.99 4.95
N LEU A 302 -2.20 11.41 4.62
CA LEU A 302 -1.85 12.80 4.34
C LEU A 302 -1.93 13.01 2.83
N ILE A 303 -2.92 13.78 2.37
CA ILE A 303 -3.13 14.07 0.93
C ILE A 303 -3.45 15.56 0.80
N GLY A 304 -2.58 16.32 0.15
CA GLY A 304 -2.84 17.74 -0.03
C GLY A 304 -1.60 18.59 -0.23
N ARG A 305 -1.79 19.92 -0.09
CA ARG A 305 -0.70 20.89 -0.16
C ARG A 305 0.11 20.91 1.13
N VAL A 306 1.42 21.05 0.99
CA VAL A 306 2.29 21.28 2.16
C VAL A 306 2.08 22.71 2.66
N PRO A 307 1.82 22.91 3.97
CA PRO A 307 1.59 24.24 4.53
C PRO A 307 2.78 25.18 4.29
N GLY A 308 2.50 26.42 3.92
CA GLY A 308 3.52 27.48 3.81
C GLY A 308 4.49 27.34 2.62
N VAL A 309 4.39 26.29 1.80
CA VAL A 309 5.29 26.08 0.65
C VAL A 309 4.49 25.87 -0.62
N THR A 310 4.44 26.91 -1.46
CA THR A 310 3.73 26.84 -2.74
C THR A 310 4.40 25.84 -3.69
N GLY A 311 3.59 24.98 -4.32
CA GLY A 311 4.07 23.96 -5.23
C GLY A 311 4.56 22.67 -4.55
N ALA A 312 4.55 22.60 -3.22
CA ALA A 312 4.83 21.36 -2.49
C ALA A 312 3.54 20.62 -2.13
N TYR A 313 3.54 19.31 -2.33
CA TYR A 313 2.40 18.42 -2.08
C TYR A 313 2.86 17.13 -1.39
N ILE A 314 1.94 16.47 -0.71
CA ILE A 314 2.15 15.16 -0.09
C ILE A 314 0.99 14.23 -0.39
N ALA A 315 1.30 12.94 -0.60
CA ALA A 315 0.33 11.85 -0.69
C ALA A 315 0.95 10.58 -0.10
N THR A 316 0.62 10.26 1.15
CA THR A 316 1.19 9.14 1.90
C THR A 316 0.34 8.77 3.11
N GLY A 317 0.77 7.79 3.92
CA GLY A 317 0.09 7.46 5.18
C GLY A 317 -1.17 6.62 5.03
N HIS A 318 -1.38 5.95 3.91
CA HIS A 318 -2.60 5.19 3.59
C HIS A 318 -2.74 3.87 4.38
N SER A 319 -1.78 3.52 5.24
CA SER A 319 -1.79 2.29 6.05
C SER A 319 -2.05 1.03 5.20
N VAL A 320 -3.01 0.21 5.59
CA VAL A 320 -3.42 -1.01 4.86
C VAL A 320 -4.22 -0.72 3.59
N TRP A 321 -4.72 0.50 3.43
CA TRP A 321 -5.62 0.90 2.34
C TRP A 321 -4.89 1.50 1.12
N GLY A 322 -3.56 1.43 1.08
CA GLY A 322 -2.77 2.10 0.04
C GLY A 322 -3.08 1.61 -1.37
N ILE A 323 -3.23 0.31 -1.58
CA ILE A 323 -3.57 -0.25 -2.89
C ILE A 323 -4.99 0.16 -3.29
N LEU A 324 -5.96 -0.04 -2.39
CA LEU A 324 -7.35 0.37 -2.64
C LEU A 324 -7.43 1.85 -3.02
N ASN A 325 -6.83 2.74 -2.24
CA ASN A 325 -7.04 4.19 -2.37
C ASN A 325 -6.15 4.86 -3.42
N ALA A 326 -5.20 4.14 -4.03
CA ALA A 326 -4.22 4.74 -4.94
C ALA A 326 -4.82 5.40 -6.19
N PRO A 327 -5.77 4.80 -6.92
CA PRO A 327 -6.37 5.46 -8.08
C PRO A 327 -7.04 6.79 -7.75
N ALA A 328 -7.94 6.81 -6.75
CA ALA A 328 -8.63 8.04 -6.38
C ALA A 328 -7.70 9.09 -5.77
N THR A 329 -6.66 8.67 -5.04
CA THR A 329 -5.59 9.58 -4.58
C THR A 329 -4.86 10.19 -5.77
N GLY A 330 -4.52 9.38 -6.78
CA GLY A 330 -3.85 9.86 -8.00
C GLY A 330 -4.68 10.87 -8.77
N GLU A 331 -5.96 10.58 -8.99
CA GLU A 331 -6.90 11.47 -9.66
C GLU A 331 -7.07 12.78 -8.88
N ALA A 332 -7.37 12.70 -7.59
CA ALA A 332 -7.58 13.88 -6.74
C ALA A 332 -6.31 14.76 -6.65
N MET A 333 -5.13 14.14 -6.59
CA MET A 333 -3.86 14.90 -6.61
C MET A 333 -3.62 15.58 -7.95
N ALA A 334 -3.93 14.94 -9.07
CA ALA A 334 -3.84 15.58 -10.40
C ALA A 334 -4.80 16.77 -10.51
N GLU A 335 -6.04 16.64 -10.04
CA GLU A 335 -7.00 17.73 -9.96
C GLU A 335 -6.50 18.87 -9.06
N LEU A 336 -6.03 18.56 -7.85
CA LEU A 336 -5.54 19.55 -6.90
C LEU A 336 -4.36 20.35 -7.45
N ILE A 337 -3.44 19.68 -8.15
CA ILE A 337 -2.23 20.28 -8.71
C ILE A 337 -2.59 21.19 -9.90
N LEU A 338 -3.47 20.74 -10.79
CA LEU A 338 -3.78 21.43 -12.05
C LEU A 338 -4.94 22.43 -11.92
N ASP A 339 -6.02 22.03 -11.25
CA ASP A 339 -7.25 22.81 -11.12
C ASP A 339 -7.32 23.56 -9.78
N ARG A 340 -6.41 23.27 -8.84
CA ARG A 340 -6.39 23.82 -7.48
C ARG A 340 -7.58 23.40 -6.60
N ALA A 341 -8.42 22.51 -7.08
CA ALA A 341 -9.58 21.95 -6.39
C ALA A 341 -9.79 20.49 -6.83
N THR A 342 -10.48 19.71 -6.02
CA THR A 342 -10.89 18.34 -6.33
C THR A 342 -12.38 18.28 -6.64
N ARG A 343 -12.80 17.29 -7.44
CA ARG A 343 -14.18 17.17 -7.93
C ARG A 343 -14.91 15.96 -7.37
N ARG A 344 -14.20 14.87 -7.21
CA ARG A 344 -14.76 13.56 -6.84
C ARG A 344 -14.54 13.19 -5.37
N VAL A 345 -13.44 13.65 -4.79
CA VAL A 345 -13.04 13.32 -3.43
C VAL A 345 -12.78 14.61 -2.66
N ASP A 346 -13.43 14.78 -1.51
CA ASP A 346 -13.07 15.84 -0.58
C ASP A 346 -11.75 15.47 0.14
N LEU A 347 -10.73 16.31 -0.05
CA LEU A 347 -9.42 16.13 0.59
C LEU A 347 -9.30 16.84 1.95
N ALA A 348 -10.31 17.57 2.40
CA ALA A 348 -10.26 18.29 3.68
C ALA A 348 -9.92 17.37 4.88
N PRO A 349 -10.47 16.14 4.99
CA PRO A 349 -10.11 15.22 6.07
C PRO A 349 -8.65 14.76 6.03
N PHE A 350 -7.98 14.88 4.88
CA PHE A 350 -6.62 14.38 4.65
C PHE A 350 -5.58 15.51 4.60
N ASP A 351 -6.01 16.75 4.78
CA ASP A 351 -5.13 17.92 4.75
C ASP A 351 -3.99 17.77 5.78
N PRO A 352 -2.72 17.91 5.38
CA PRO A 352 -1.59 17.76 6.31
C PRO A 352 -1.61 18.79 7.46
N ARG A 353 -2.31 19.93 7.32
CA ARG A 353 -2.47 20.95 8.38
C ARG A 353 -3.20 20.44 9.62
N ARG A 354 -3.94 19.34 9.53
CA ARG A 354 -4.63 18.74 10.67
C ARG A 354 -3.70 18.19 11.76
N LEU A 355 -2.45 17.92 11.40
CA LEU A 355 -1.41 17.45 12.31
C LEU A 355 -0.26 18.46 12.38
N LYS A 356 0.37 18.53 13.56
CA LYS A 356 1.56 19.40 13.74
C LYS A 356 2.73 18.88 12.92
N PRO A 357 3.52 19.78 12.28
CA PRO A 357 4.75 19.40 11.63
C PRO A 357 5.73 18.75 12.63
N LEU A 358 6.45 17.73 12.17
CA LEU A 358 7.52 17.11 12.92
C LEU A 358 8.69 18.08 13.05
N ASN A 359 9.22 18.21 14.26
CA ASN A 359 10.49 18.91 14.44
C ASN A 359 11.63 18.05 13.85
N PRO A 360 12.38 18.53 12.84
CA PRO A 360 13.45 17.76 12.21
C PRO A 360 14.52 17.24 13.19
N ALA A 361 14.75 17.95 14.31
CA ALA A 361 15.68 17.52 15.34
C ALA A 361 15.23 16.22 16.08
N GLN A 362 13.97 15.81 15.91
CA GLN A 362 13.41 14.57 16.48
C GLN A 362 13.53 13.38 15.52
N LEU A 363 14.01 13.58 14.29
CA LEU A 363 14.22 12.49 13.36
C LEU A 363 15.23 11.49 13.95
N ARG A 364 14.81 10.24 14.06
CA ARG A 364 15.65 9.12 14.48
C ARG A 364 15.52 8.03 13.45
N PHE A 365 16.64 7.52 12.97
CA PHE A 365 16.71 6.39 12.07
C PHE A 365 17.43 5.25 12.78
N GLY A 366 16.99 4.02 12.54
CA GLY A 366 17.75 2.85 12.95
C GLY A 366 19.14 2.92 12.30
N ALA A 367 20.18 2.56 13.04
CA ALA A 367 21.49 2.34 12.45
C ALA A 367 21.35 1.24 11.40
N GLY A 368 21.65 1.56 10.14
CA GLY A 368 21.68 0.62 9.04
C GLY A 368 22.89 -0.29 9.13
#